data_5fd94b51d836818a2b12b12dd2cce1e2
#
_entry.id   5fd94b51d836818a2b12b12dd2cce1e2
#
_cell.length_a   1.000
_cell.length_b   1.000
_cell.length_c   1.000
_cell.angle_alpha   90.00
_cell.angle_beta   90.00
_cell.angle_gamma   90.00
#
_symmetry.space_group_name_H-M   'P 1'
#
loop_
_entity.id
_entity.type
_entity.pdbx_description
1 polymer ?
#
loop_
_entity_poly.entity_id
_entity_poly.type
_entity_poly.pdbx_seq_one_letter_code
_entity_poly.pdbx_strand_id
1 'polypeptide(L)' 'MKNTVKVQRAIKDITQQELAKAVGVSRQTINSIEAGGYVPSAVLALKIARYFGKSAESIFELEEND' A
#
# COMPACT_ATOMS: atom_id res chain seq x y z
N MET A 1 -2.35 -0.44 11.58
CA MET A 1 -2.86 -1.35 10.52
C MET A 1 -1.70 -2.04 9.84
N LYS A 2 -1.78 -3.34 9.70
CA LYS A 2 -0.77 -4.13 8.97
C LYS A 2 -1.05 -4.09 7.49
N ASN A 3 -0.02 -4.29 6.68
CA ASN A 3 -0.21 -4.42 5.24
C ASN A 3 0.88 -5.28 4.62
N THR A 4 0.63 -5.75 3.40
CA THR A 4 1.55 -6.53 2.61
C THR A 4 1.98 -5.79 1.34
N VAL A 5 1.95 -4.45 1.35
CA VAL A 5 2.30 -3.64 0.18
C VAL A 5 3.71 -3.97 -0.31
N LYS A 6 4.67 -4.07 0.61
CA LYS A 6 6.05 -4.41 0.24
C LYS A 6 6.15 -5.77 -0.43
N VAL A 7 5.39 -6.75 0.08
CA VAL A 7 5.35 -8.10 -0.51
C VAL A 7 4.74 -8.05 -1.91
N GLN A 8 3.65 -7.31 -2.07
CA GLN A 8 2.99 -7.17 -3.38
C GLN A 8 3.91 -6.49 -4.39
N ARG A 9 4.67 -5.47 -3.94
CA ARG A 9 5.66 -4.83 -4.81
C ARG A 9 6.73 -5.82 -5.24
N ALA A 10 7.22 -6.65 -4.31
CA ALA A 10 8.25 -7.63 -4.60
C ALA A 10 7.75 -8.66 -5.63
N ILE A 11 6.52 -9.11 -5.47
CA ILE A 11 5.89 -10.06 -6.40
C ILE A 11 5.80 -9.44 -7.81
N LYS A 12 5.44 -8.17 -7.89
CA LYS A 12 5.29 -7.45 -9.16
C LYS A 12 6.61 -6.89 -9.69
N ASP A 13 7.67 -6.98 -8.87
CA ASP A 13 9.00 -6.49 -9.20
C ASP A 13 9.01 -4.99 -9.54
N ILE A 14 8.40 -4.19 -8.68
CA ILE A 14 8.38 -2.73 -8.83
C ILE A 14 8.95 -2.04 -7.60
N THR A 15 9.44 -0.81 -7.81
CA THR A 15 10.00 0.01 -6.74
C THR A 15 8.89 0.79 -6.01
N GLN A 16 9.24 1.34 -4.84
CA GLN A 16 8.34 2.26 -4.14
C GLN A 16 7.99 3.45 -5.01
N GLN A 17 8.96 3.98 -5.76
CA GLN A 17 8.74 5.11 -6.65
C GLN A 17 7.76 4.78 -7.77
N GLU A 18 7.87 3.60 -8.34
CA GLU A 18 6.95 3.17 -9.39
C GLU A 18 5.52 3.03 -8.86
N LEU A 19 5.35 2.43 -7.68
CA LEU A 19 4.03 2.33 -7.06
C LEU A 19 3.48 3.72 -6.72
N ALA A 20 4.31 4.58 -6.13
CA ALA A 20 3.91 5.94 -5.77
C ALA A 20 3.39 6.70 -6.98
N LYS A 21 4.11 6.63 -8.09
CA LYS A 21 3.71 7.28 -9.34
C LYS A 21 2.38 6.72 -9.86
N ALA A 22 2.21 5.40 -9.79
CA ALA A 22 1.01 4.74 -10.28
C ALA A 22 -0.25 5.14 -9.50
N VAL A 23 -0.13 5.37 -8.19
CA VAL A 23 -1.28 5.73 -7.35
C VAL A 23 -1.34 7.22 -6.99
N GLY A 24 -0.41 8.01 -7.50
CA GLY A 24 -0.47 9.48 -7.40
C GLY A 24 -0.04 10.05 -6.06
N VAL A 25 0.93 9.45 -5.39
CA VAL A 25 1.49 9.96 -4.13
C VAL A 25 3.01 9.99 -4.20
N SER A 26 3.67 10.53 -3.17
CA SER A 26 5.12 10.55 -3.11
C SER A 26 5.67 9.18 -2.71
N ARG A 27 6.93 8.92 -3.07
CA ARG A 27 7.64 7.73 -2.63
C ARG A 27 7.67 7.63 -1.11
N GLN A 28 7.84 8.76 -0.44
CA GLN A 28 7.88 8.81 1.02
C GLN A 28 6.57 8.32 1.64
N THR A 29 5.44 8.63 1.01
CA THR A 29 4.13 8.15 1.45
C THR A 29 4.07 6.63 1.39
N ILE A 30 4.54 6.03 0.30
CA ILE A 30 4.58 4.58 0.17
C ILE A 30 5.50 3.98 1.24
N ASN A 31 6.68 4.57 1.43
CA ASN A 31 7.61 4.10 2.45
C ASN A 31 6.98 4.12 3.85
N SER A 32 6.28 5.19 4.18
CA SER A 32 5.61 5.32 5.49
C SER A 32 4.48 4.31 5.66
N ILE A 33 3.73 4.03 4.60
CA ILE A 33 2.68 3.02 4.62
C ILE A 33 3.30 1.64 4.89
N GLU A 34 4.34 1.28 4.14
CA GLU A 34 5.00 -0.02 4.29
C GLU A 34 5.61 -0.21 5.66
N ALA A 35 6.12 0.86 6.25
CA ALA A 35 6.70 0.82 7.60
C ALA A 35 5.63 0.77 8.71
N GLY A 36 4.37 0.95 8.37
CA GLY A 36 3.28 0.95 9.34
C GLY A 36 3.06 2.28 10.06
N GLY A 37 3.78 3.34 9.64
CA GLY A 37 3.70 4.65 10.27
C GLY A 37 2.60 5.56 9.72
N TYR A 38 1.93 5.13 8.67
CA TYR A 38 0.89 5.93 8.03
C TYR A 38 -0.21 5.02 7.50
N VAL A 39 -1.44 5.29 7.93
CA VAL A 39 -2.62 4.57 7.45
C VAL A 39 -3.15 5.30 6.22
N PRO A 40 -3.22 4.67 5.05
CA PRO A 40 -3.72 5.36 3.86
C PRO A 40 -5.20 5.69 3.98
N SER A 41 -5.63 6.76 3.29
CA SER A 41 -7.05 7.05 3.15
C SER A 41 -7.75 5.88 2.44
N ALA A 42 -9.08 5.83 2.54
CA ALA A 42 -9.85 4.79 1.84
C ALA A 42 -9.58 4.85 0.34
N VAL A 43 -9.51 6.05 -0.23
CA VAL A 43 -9.24 6.22 -1.67
C VAL A 43 -7.88 5.65 -2.04
N LEU A 44 -6.84 5.99 -1.27
CA LEU A 44 -5.49 5.52 -1.56
C LEU A 44 -5.38 4.00 -1.38
N ALA A 45 -5.99 3.45 -0.33
CA ALA A 45 -5.99 2.01 -0.11
C ALA A 45 -6.64 1.26 -1.28
N LEU A 46 -7.76 1.79 -1.79
CA LEU A 46 -8.45 1.20 -2.93
C LEU A 46 -7.64 1.32 -4.22
N LYS A 47 -6.93 2.44 -4.41
CA LYS A 47 -6.06 2.61 -5.59
C LYS A 47 -4.90 1.61 -5.56
N ILE A 48 -4.29 1.42 -4.40
CA ILE A 48 -3.20 0.45 -4.22
C ILE A 48 -3.71 -0.96 -4.51
N ALA A 49 -4.86 -1.32 -3.93
CA ALA A 49 -5.46 -2.64 -4.14
C ALA A 49 -5.76 -2.88 -5.62
N ARG A 50 -6.37 -1.90 -6.28
CA ARG A 50 -6.68 -1.98 -7.71
C ARG A 50 -5.41 -2.17 -8.54
N TYR A 51 -4.35 -1.45 -8.20
CA TYR A 51 -3.09 -1.55 -8.94
C TYR A 51 -2.53 -2.97 -8.88
N PHE A 52 -2.63 -3.63 -7.72
CA PHE A 52 -2.16 -5.00 -7.55
C PHE A 52 -3.19 -6.05 -7.99
N GLY A 53 -4.40 -5.64 -8.39
CA GLY A 53 -5.45 -6.56 -8.80
C GLY A 53 -5.98 -7.41 -7.65
N LYS A 54 -5.98 -6.86 -6.44
CA LYS A 54 -6.43 -7.56 -5.22
C LYS A 54 -7.44 -6.72 -4.47
N SER A 55 -8.17 -7.33 -3.53
CA SER A 55 -9.06 -6.58 -2.66
C SER A 55 -8.25 -5.81 -1.62
N ALA A 56 -8.78 -4.70 -1.13
CA ALA A 56 -8.13 -3.94 -0.09
C ALA A 56 -7.89 -4.80 1.16
N GLU A 57 -8.84 -5.66 1.49
CA GLU A 57 -8.76 -6.53 2.66
C GLU A 57 -7.67 -7.60 2.56
N SER A 58 -7.24 -7.94 1.35
CA SER A 58 -6.14 -8.90 1.17
C SER A 58 -4.77 -8.25 1.30
N ILE A 59 -4.72 -6.91 1.27
CA ILE A 59 -3.47 -6.15 1.40
C ILE A 59 -3.36 -5.47 2.75
N PHE A 60 -4.48 -4.92 3.25
CA PHE A 60 -4.52 -4.17 4.51
C PHE A 60 -5.32 -4.94 5.55
N GLU A 61 -4.77 -5.07 6.75
CA GLU A 61 -5.39 -5.82 7.84
C GLU A 61 -5.51 -4.92 9.07
N LEU A 62 -6.71 -4.89 9.63
CA LEU A 62 -6.94 -4.16 10.88
C LEU A 62 -6.22 -4.86 12.03
N GLU A 63 -5.61 -4.06 12.88
CA GLU A 63 -5.05 -4.53 14.14
C GLU A 63 -6.02 -4.21 15.28
N GLU A 64 -5.79 -4.83 16.42
CA GLU A 64 -6.66 -4.68 17.57
C GLU A 64 -6.84 -3.22 18.00
N ASN A 65 -5.81 -2.39 17.80
CA ASN A 65 -5.83 -0.97 18.19
C ASN A 65 -6.37 -0.02 17.12
N ASP A 66 -6.75 -0.52 15.99
CA ASP A 66 -7.26 0.32 14.91
C ASP A 66 -8.71 0.75 15.09
#